data_0e46400152577eb3294d833b3aa1903f
#
_entry.id   0e46400152577eb3294d833b3aa1903f
#
_cell.length_a   1.000
_cell.length_b   1.000
_cell.length_c   1.000
_cell.angle_alpha   90.00
_cell.angle_beta   90.00
_cell.angle_gamma   90.00
#
_symmetry.space_group_name_H-M   'P 1'
#
loop_
_entity.id
_entity.type
_entity.pdbx_description
1 polymer ?
#
loop_
_entity_poly.entity_id
_entity_poly.type
_entity_poly.pdbx_seq_one_letter_code
_entity_poly.pdbx_strand_id
1 'polypeptide(L)'
;MSKNFGYRLLSGLLIFLMMVIAGCATMGSAKSAEPIAPPPEIVSAEGWWFARFQLQWPEEEPVSWHWDLLIAHKIIAPVMEQSKGSIRLWRFHRRAARDQVGHQFSFIFYASAETAYQIFDALRSNALLDKMKSAGVIIADIYDHPDKIDKPRINDTSDPSWPSALQKSWPYYIMGASQMWLNLVTETVADMPQPSAALSLDENEQLYKEVNAIITSLWETNGRHAFLHHLNALFGYKPIIFYEKLMLTF
;
A
#
# COMPACT_ATOMS: atom_id res chain seq x y z
N MET A 1 52.42 -39.35 -32.27
CA MET A 1 52.14 -40.47 -33.15
C MET A 1 50.68 -40.55 -33.38
N SER A 2 50.31 -40.13 -34.56
CA SER A 2 49.70 -40.92 -35.68
C SER A 2 48.18 -40.97 -35.49
N LYS A 3 47.41 -40.29 -36.22
CA LYS A 3 47.09 -40.11 -37.66
C LYS A 3 45.67 -40.68 -37.94
N ASN A 4 44.83 -39.81 -38.49
CA ASN A 4 43.94 -40.08 -39.62
C ASN A 4 43.10 -41.36 -39.65
N PHE A 5 41.78 -41.19 -39.52
CA PHE A 5 40.76 -41.94 -40.26
C PHE A 5 39.48 -41.13 -40.19
N GLY A 6 38.79 -40.66 -41.18
CA GLY A 6 38.78 -41.02 -42.57
C GLY A 6 37.50 -40.41 -43.15
N TYR A 7 37.69 -39.50 -44.07
CA TYR A 7 36.63 -38.95 -44.95
C TYR A 7 36.16 -40.10 -45.90
N ARG A 8 35.00 -40.65 -45.65
CA ARG A 8 34.25 -41.46 -46.63
C ARG A 8 32.83 -41.82 -46.13
N LEU A 9 31.95 -40.89 -45.91
CA LEU A 9 30.48 -41.17 -45.71
C LEU A 9 29.60 -39.96 -45.99
N LEU A 10 29.95 -39.15 -46.97
CA LEU A 10 29.21 -37.95 -47.32
C LEU A 10 28.86 -37.86 -48.82
N SER A 11 28.73 -38.98 -49.52
CA SER A 11 28.37 -38.96 -50.94
C SER A 11 27.13 -39.79 -51.31
N GLY A 12 26.38 -40.30 -50.30
CA GLY A 12 25.20 -41.15 -50.55
C GLY A 12 23.85 -40.50 -50.24
N LEU A 13 23.82 -39.31 -49.70
CA LEU A 13 22.56 -38.71 -49.23
C LEU A 13 22.05 -37.50 -50.04
N LEU A 14 22.69 -37.21 -51.19
CA LEU A 14 22.32 -36.03 -51.99
C LEU A 14 21.58 -36.37 -53.29
N ILE A 15 21.23 -37.63 -53.54
CA ILE A 15 20.52 -38.03 -54.79
C ILE A 15 19.08 -38.48 -54.53
N PHE A 16 18.60 -38.51 -53.30
CA PHE A 16 17.21 -38.91 -52.99
C PHE A 16 16.27 -37.74 -52.68
N LEU A 17 16.72 -36.48 -52.84
CA LEU A 17 15.91 -35.30 -52.52
C LEU A 17 15.50 -34.47 -53.74
N MET A 18 15.51 -35.06 -54.96
CA MET A 18 15.11 -34.32 -56.17
C MET A 18 14.00 -34.98 -57.00
N MET A 19 13.14 -35.79 -56.41
CA MET A 19 12.00 -36.38 -57.17
C MET A 19 10.68 -36.40 -56.40
N VAL A 20 10.30 -35.32 -55.72
CA VAL A 20 8.89 -35.12 -55.29
C VAL A 20 8.55 -33.64 -55.37
N ILE A 21 8.62 -33.03 -56.52
CA ILE A 21 7.98 -31.73 -56.77
C ILE A 21 7.30 -31.76 -58.16
N ALA A 22 6.16 -32.41 -58.25
CA ALA A 22 5.20 -32.17 -59.31
C ALA A 22 3.81 -32.69 -58.83
N GLY A 23 3.13 -31.89 -58.07
CA GLY A 23 1.72 -32.07 -57.72
C GLY A 23 1.10 -30.69 -57.56
N CYS A 24 0.71 -30.09 -58.70
CA CYS A 24 -0.13 -28.90 -58.65
C CYS A 24 -1.49 -29.27 -58.08
N ALA A 25 -1.73 -28.91 -56.83
CA ALA A 25 -3.06 -28.77 -56.26
C ALA A 25 -3.31 -27.28 -56.02
N THR A 26 -4.14 -26.71 -56.85
CA THR A 26 -4.75 -25.38 -56.64
C THR A 26 -5.65 -25.47 -55.43
N MET A 27 -5.10 -25.26 -54.23
CA MET A 27 -5.90 -24.99 -53.00
C MET A 27 -6.24 -23.52 -52.98
N GLY A 28 -7.52 -23.24 -53.10
CA GLY A 28 -8.09 -21.89 -52.92
C GLY A 28 -7.59 -21.29 -51.62
N SER A 29 -7.05 -20.08 -51.72
CA SER A 29 -6.64 -19.27 -50.56
C SER A 29 -7.85 -19.01 -49.71
N ALA A 30 -8.07 -19.85 -48.67
CA ALA A 30 -8.94 -19.48 -47.57
C ALA A 30 -8.31 -18.27 -46.89
N LYS A 31 -8.95 -17.11 -47.03
CA LYS A 31 -8.60 -15.91 -46.32
C LYS A 31 -8.62 -16.28 -44.84
N SER A 32 -7.43 -16.41 -44.24
CA SER A 32 -7.30 -16.56 -42.79
C SER A 32 -8.00 -15.39 -42.14
N ALA A 33 -9.06 -15.67 -41.38
CA ALA A 33 -9.70 -14.63 -40.58
C ALA A 33 -8.60 -14.12 -39.62
N GLU A 34 -8.26 -12.84 -39.72
CA GLU A 34 -7.43 -12.19 -38.70
C GLU A 34 -8.03 -12.49 -37.32
N PRO A 35 -7.22 -12.87 -36.33
CA PRO A 35 -7.70 -13.02 -34.99
C PRO A 35 -8.34 -11.69 -34.58
N ILE A 36 -9.62 -11.72 -34.23
CA ILE A 36 -10.30 -10.56 -33.64
C ILE A 36 -9.47 -10.22 -32.40
N ALA A 37 -8.81 -9.05 -32.44
CA ALA A 37 -8.10 -8.56 -31.26
C ALA A 37 -9.09 -8.55 -30.08
N PRO A 38 -8.72 -9.09 -28.93
CA PRO A 38 -9.59 -9.01 -27.76
C PRO A 38 -9.98 -7.54 -27.56
N PRO A 39 -11.24 -7.24 -27.18
CA PRO A 39 -11.64 -5.88 -26.89
C PRO A 39 -10.63 -5.27 -25.91
N PRO A 40 -10.25 -3.99 -26.08
CA PRO A 40 -9.32 -3.36 -25.15
C PRO A 40 -9.86 -3.56 -23.75
N GLU A 41 -9.05 -4.20 -22.91
CA GLU A 41 -9.32 -4.32 -21.49
C GLU A 41 -9.53 -2.88 -21.00
N ILE A 42 -10.73 -2.56 -20.54
CA ILE A 42 -11.00 -1.25 -19.91
C ILE A 42 -10.22 -1.28 -18.63
N VAL A 43 -8.94 -0.91 -18.69
CA VAL A 43 -8.13 -0.67 -17.51
C VAL A 43 -8.79 0.52 -16.84
N SER A 44 -9.59 0.25 -15.82
CA SER A 44 -10.21 1.31 -15.02
C SER A 44 -9.07 2.18 -14.50
N ALA A 45 -9.12 3.48 -14.81
CA ALA A 45 -8.06 4.39 -14.46
C ALA A 45 -7.86 4.35 -12.92
N GLU A 46 -6.63 4.04 -12.49
CA GLU A 46 -6.25 3.97 -11.09
C GLU A 46 -5.66 5.31 -10.63
N GLY A 47 -5.76 5.58 -9.35
CA GLY A 47 -5.16 6.75 -8.74
C GLY A 47 -5.03 6.62 -7.22
N TRP A 48 -4.36 7.60 -6.64
CA TRP A 48 -4.28 7.75 -5.20
C TRP A 48 -5.50 8.50 -4.67
N TRP A 49 -6.08 7.94 -3.61
CA TRP A 49 -7.23 8.45 -2.90
C TRP A 49 -6.92 8.58 -1.42
N PHE A 50 -7.63 9.46 -0.71
CA PHE A 50 -7.52 9.53 0.73
C PHE A 50 -8.88 9.61 1.43
N ALA A 51 -8.93 9.03 2.63
CA ALA A 51 -9.89 9.33 3.68
C ALA A 51 -9.11 9.93 4.86
N ARG A 52 -9.47 11.13 5.30
CA ARG A 52 -8.82 11.87 6.40
C ARG A 52 -9.81 12.07 7.52
N PHE A 53 -9.33 11.84 8.74
CA PHE A 53 -10.09 12.03 9.97
C PHE A 53 -9.36 13.08 10.80
N GLN A 54 -9.98 14.24 10.98
CA GLN A 54 -9.46 15.27 11.86
C GLN A 54 -9.99 15.00 13.26
N LEU A 55 -9.08 14.85 14.22
CA LEU A 55 -9.39 14.51 15.59
C LEU A 55 -9.32 15.74 16.49
N GLN A 56 -10.19 15.77 17.50
CA GLN A 56 -10.12 16.79 18.51
C GLN A 56 -8.79 16.70 19.26
N TRP A 57 -8.13 17.85 19.44
CA TRP A 57 -6.89 17.97 20.20
C TRP A 57 -6.87 19.28 20.96
N PRO A 58 -7.34 19.28 22.23
CA PRO A 58 -7.34 20.48 23.09
C PRO A 58 -5.92 21.06 23.24
N GLU A 59 -5.85 22.38 23.43
CA GLU A 59 -4.59 23.14 23.37
C GLU A 59 -3.57 22.69 24.44
N GLU A 60 -4.05 22.43 25.64
CA GLU A 60 -3.20 22.05 26.78
C GLU A 60 -2.98 20.54 26.94
N GLU A 61 -3.55 19.73 26.04
CA GLU A 61 -3.49 18.27 26.17
C GLU A 61 -2.46 17.66 25.24
N PRO A 62 -1.86 16.50 25.63
CA PRO A 62 -1.07 15.70 24.73
C PRO A 62 -1.94 15.12 23.61
N VAL A 63 -1.28 14.74 22.49
CA VAL A 63 -1.98 14.13 21.36
C VAL A 63 -2.55 12.77 21.75
N SER A 64 -3.82 12.56 21.48
CA SER A 64 -4.53 11.31 21.76
C SER A 64 -4.32 10.28 20.64
N TRP A 65 -3.06 9.80 20.47
CA TRP A 65 -2.65 8.87 19.43
C TRP A 65 -3.42 7.55 19.41
N HIS A 66 -4.03 7.14 20.50
CA HIS A 66 -4.80 5.89 20.62
C HIS A 66 -6.03 5.87 19.69
N TRP A 67 -6.60 7.03 19.37
CA TRP A 67 -7.71 7.11 18.42
C TRP A 67 -7.31 6.72 17.00
N ASP A 68 -6.08 7.01 16.59
CA ASP A 68 -5.57 6.57 15.28
C ASP A 68 -5.54 5.04 15.18
N LEU A 69 -5.14 4.36 16.29
CA LEU A 69 -5.09 2.90 16.35
C LEU A 69 -6.50 2.30 16.24
N LEU A 70 -7.47 2.89 16.95
CA LEU A 70 -8.86 2.47 16.89
C LEU A 70 -9.43 2.62 15.48
N ILE A 71 -9.23 3.79 14.84
CA ILE A 71 -9.69 4.04 13.47
C ILE A 71 -9.05 3.06 12.50
N ALA A 72 -7.73 2.87 12.58
CA ALA A 72 -7.02 1.94 11.70
C ALA A 72 -7.53 0.51 11.85
N HIS A 73 -7.66 0.01 13.09
CA HIS A 73 -7.95 -1.38 13.38
C HIS A 73 -9.44 -1.74 13.28
N LYS A 74 -10.33 -0.90 13.83
CA LYS A 74 -11.77 -1.22 13.90
C LYS A 74 -12.59 -0.68 12.73
N ILE A 75 -12.10 0.35 12.05
CA ILE A 75 -12.84 1.01 10.97
C ILE A 75 -12.20 0.70 9.62
N ILE A 76 -10.90 0.97 9.44
CA ILE A 76 -10.26 0.85 8.13
C ILE A 76 -9.86 -0.59 7.80
N ALA A 77 -9.27 -1.34 8.72
CA ALA A 77 -8.80 -2.69 8.44
C ALA A 77 -9.91 -3.64 7.94
N PRO A 78 -11.15 -3.64 8.49
CA PRO A 78 -12.25 -4.42 7.94
C PRO A 78 -12.63 -4.02 6.51
N VAL A 79 -12.61 -2.73 6.18
CA VAL A 79 -12.89 -2.22 4.83
C VAL A 79 -11.79 -2.63 3.85
N MET A 80 -10.54 -2.58 4.28
CA MET A 80 -9.40 -3.06 3.48
C MET A 80 -9.50 -4.56 3.20
N GLU A 81 -9.89 -5.38 4.17
CA GLU A 81 -10.05 -6.83 3.97
C GLU A 81 -11.20 -7.13 2.99
N GLN A 82 -12.32 -6.41 3.08
CA GLN A 82 -13.42 -6.52 2.10
C GLN A 82 -12.99 -6.12 0.68
N SER A 83 -12.07 -5.17 0.57
CA SER A 83 -11.53 -4.66 -0.70
C SER A 83 -10.22 -5.33 -1.11
N LYS A 84 -9.88 -6.48 -0.49
CA LYS A 84 -8.63 -7.20 -0.73
C LYS A 84 -8.49 -7.58 -2.22
N GLY A 85 -7.34 -7.25 -2.79
CA GLY A 85 -7.06 -7.46 -4.21
C GLY A 85 -7.47 -6.28 -5.12
N SER A 86 -8.34 -5.37 -4.66
CA SER A 86 -8.70 -4.15 -5.40
C SER A 86 -7.87 -2.93 -4.98
N ILE A 87 -7.25 -2.97 -3.80
CA ILE A 87 -6.28 -1.96 -3.35
C ILE A 87 -4.89 -2.45 -3.69
N ARG A 88 -4.18 -1.71 -4.54
CA ARG A 88 -2.84 -2.09 -4.98
C ARG A 88 -1.74 -1.65 -4.03
N LEU A 89 -1.82 -0.43 -3.53
CA LEU A 89 -0.92 0.17 -2.55
C LEU A 89 -1.73 0.97 -1.55
N TRP A 90 -1.23 1.07 -0.33
CA TRP A 90 -1.87 1.86 0.70
C TRP A 90 -0.88 2.25 1.80
N ARG A 91 -1.23 3.27 2.59
CA ARG A 91 -0.49 3.67 3.77
C ARG A 91 -1.34 4.44 4.75
N PHE A 92 -0.90 4.48 5.97
CA PHE A 92 -1.37 5.44 6.95
C PHE A 92 -0.46 6.66 7.01
N HIS A 93 -1.05 7.79 7.37
CA HIS A 93 -0.30 8.99 7.71
C HIS A 93 -0.89 9.59 8.99
N ARG A 94 -0.06 9.68 10.02
CA ARG A 94 -0.38 10.25 11.32
C ARG A 94 0.30 11.61 11.41
N ARG A 95 -0.45 12.63 11.80
CA ARG A 95 0.06 13.98 11.90
C ARG A 95 -0.55 14.67 13.11
N ALA A 96 0.27 15.40 13.87
CA ALA A 96 -0.17 16.35 14.87
C ALA A 96 0.77 17.57 14.84
N ALA A 97 0.21 18.73 14.54
CA ALA A 97 0.92 20.00 14.60
C ALA A 97 -0.05 21.09 15.09
N ARG A 98 0.44 22.07 15.82
CA ARG A 98 -0.36 23.19 16.32
C ARG A 98 -0.57 24.22 15.20
N ASP A 99 -1.35 23.82 14.20
CA ASP A 99 -1.79 24.64 13.07
C ASP A 99 -3.29 24.37 12.79
N GLN A 100 -3.80 24.91 11.69
CA GLN A 100 -5.23 24.77 11.31
C GLN A 100 -5.67 23.33 11.04
N VAL A 101 -4.75 22.42 10.70
CA VAL A 101 -5.06 21.00 10.45
C VAL A 101 -5.07 20.19 11.75
N GLY A 102 -4.25 20.55 12.72
CA GLY A 102 -4.22 19.91 14.04
C GLY A 102 -3.78 18.44 14.00
N HIS A 103 -4.49 17.60 14.77
CA HIS A 103 -4.31 16.17 14.76
C HIS A 103 -5.13 15.54 13.63
N GLN A 104 -4.46 14.84 12.73
CA GLN A 104 -5.10 14.21 11.59
C GLN A 104 -4.55 12.79 11.37
N PHE A 105 -5.46 11.83 11.20
CA PHE A 105 -5.18 10.48 10.73
C PHE A 105 -5.68 10.32 9.30
N SER A 106 -4.86 9.75 8.41
CA SER A 106 -5.22 9.57 7.01
C SER A 106 -4.99 8.14 6.57
N PHE A 107 -5.96 7.57 5.89
CA PHE A 107 -5.84 6.38 5.06
C PHE A 107 -5.68 6.81 3.60
N ILE A 108 -4.58 6.44 2.98
CA ILE A 108 -4.21 6.81 1.61
C ILE A 108 -4.02 5.51 0.83
N PHE A 109 -4.71 5.34 -0.30
CA PHE A 109 -4.69 4.09 -1.04
C PHE A 109 -4.71 4.32 -2.55
N TYR A 110 -4.14 3.37 -3.30
CA TYR A 110 -4.06 3.38 -4.75
C TYR A 110 -4.97 2.28 -5.30
N ALA A 111 -6.01 2.67 -6.02
CA ALA A 111 -7.05 1.79 -6.54
C ALA A 111 -7.80 2.45 -7.71
N SER A 112 -8.73 1.72 -8.32
CA SER A 112 -9.68 2.30 -9.28
C SER A 112 -10.63 3.28 -8.59
N ALA A 113 -11.22 4.20 -9.36
CA ALA A 113 -12.24 5.12 -8.88
C ALA A 113 -13.46 4.38 -8.30
N GLU A 114 -13.88 3.29 -8.92
CA GLU A 114 -14.97 2.44 -8.42
C GLU A 114 -14.67 1.85 -7.04
N THR A 115 -13.47 1.30 -6.86
CA THR A 115 -13.01 0.82 -5.55
C THR A 115 -12.99 1.94 -4.51
N ALA A 116 -12.57 3.15 -4.90
CA ALA A 116 -12.56 4.30 -4.00
C ALA A 116 -13.98 4.68 -3.54
N TYR A 117 -14.98 4.67 -4.42
CA TYR A 117 -16.38 4.87 -4.06
C TYR A 117 -16.85 3.84 -3.03
N GLN A 118 -16.60 2.55 -3.29
CA GLN A 118 -17.01 1.47 -2.39
C GLN A 118 -16.37 1.62 -1.00
N ILE A 119 -15.09 1.95 -0.95
CA ILE A 119 -14.37 2.19 0.31
C ILE A 119 -14.95 3.40 1.06
N PHE A 120 -15.19 4.50 0.37
CA PHE A 120 -15.73 5.70 1.00
C PHE A 120 -17.16 5.50 1.53
N ASP A 121 -17.99 4.74 0.79
CA ASP A 121 -19.34 4.41 1.25
C ASP A 121 -19.31 3.48 2.46
N ALA A 122 -18.42 2.48 2.47
CA ALA A 122 -18.23 1.61 3.62
C ALA A 122 -17.74 2.38 4.87
N LEU A 123 -16.81 3.33 4.69
CA LEU A 123 -16.33 4.17 5.78
C LEU A 123 -17.44 5.09 6.31
N ARG A 124 -18.17 5.79 5.43
CA ARG A 124 -19.28 6.68 5.80
C ARG A 124 -20.42 5.97 6.52
N SER A 125 -20.64 4.68 6.19
CA SER A 125 -21.69 3.86 6.80
C SER A 125 -21.24 3.17 8.10
N ASN A 126 -20.04 3.45 8.60
CA ASN A 126 -19.49 2.77 9.76
C ASN A 126 -20.08 3.34 11.07
N ALA A 127 -20.82 2.51 11.81
CA ALA A 127 -21.50 2.93 13.04
C ALA A 127 -20.54 3.40 14.15
N LEU A 128 -19.31 2.86 14.21
CA LEU A 128 -18.31 3.33 15.19
C LEU A 128 -17.79 4.72 14.81
N LEU A 129 -17.57 4.98 13.52
CA LEU A 129 -17.19 6.29 13.03
C LEU A 129 -18.25 7.35 13.37
N ASP A 130 -19.53 7.01 13.21
CA ASP A 130 -20.64 7.90 13.57
C ASP A 130 -20.71 8.16 15.08
N LYS A 131 -20.45 7.16 15.92
CA LYS A 131 -20.33 7.33 17.37
C LYS A 131 -19.19 8.28 17.74
N MET A 132 -18.02 8.12 17.12
CA MET A 132 -16.86 8.98 17.35
C MET A 132 -17.13 10.44 16.93
N LYS A 133 -17.82 10.65 15.81
CA LYS A 133 -18.27 12.00 15.37
C LYS A 133 -19.28 12.60 16.37
N SER A 134 -20.27 11.83 16.77
CA SER A 134 -21.30 12.27 17.73
C SER A 134 -20.73 12.61 19.11
N ALA A 135 -19.65 11.93 19.51
CA ALA A 135 -18.92 12.22 20.74
C ALA A 135 -17.90 13.37 20.61
N GLY A 136 -17.74 13.95 19.42
CA GLY A 136 -16.78 15.04 19.18
C GLY A 136 -15.32 14.60 19.12
N VAL A 137 -15.04 13.29 19.08
CA VAL A 137 -13.67 12.76 18.92
C VAL A 137 -13.16 13.04 17.51
N ILE A 138 -14.00 12.84 16.49
CA ILE A 138 -13.73 13.23 15.11
C ILE A 138 -14.52 14.49 14.82
N ILE A 139 -13.81 15.56 14.50
CA ILE A 139 -14.40 16.88 14.20
C ILE A 139 -14.67 17.11 12.72
N ALA A 140 -13.95 16.38 11.85
CA ALA A 140 -14.21 16.34 10.41
C ALA A 140 -13.70 15.04 9.80
N ASP A 141 -14.43 14.52 8.81
CA ASP A 141 -14.00 13.46 7.92
C ASP A 141 -14.05 13.98 6.47
N ILE A 142 -12.93 13.83 5.76
CA ILE A 142 -12.72 14.38 4.42
C ILE A 142 -12.31 13.25 3.51
N TYR A 143 -12.96 13.16 2.35
CA TYR A 143 -12.73 12.16 1.34
C TYR A 143 -12.43 12.82 -0.01
N ASP A 144 -11.57 12.19 -0.81
CA ASP A 144 -11.38 12.59 -2.21
C ASP A 144 -12.67 12.38 -3.03
N HIS A 145 -12.73 13.02 -4.19
CA HIS A 145 -13.81 12.86 -5.16
C HIS A 145 -13.36 11.93 -6.28
N PRO A 146 -13.88 10.68 -6.34
CA PRO A 146 -13.43 9.70 -7.33
C PRO A 146 -13.76 10.05 -8.79
N ASP A 147 -14.60 11.06 -9.04
CA ASP A 147 -14.86 11.57 -10.38
C ASP A 147 -13.63 12.18 -11.06
N LYS A 148 -12.60 12.55 -10.29
CA LYS A 148 -11.41 13.20 -10.77
C LYS A 148 -10.16 12.57 -10.20
N ILE A 149 -9.33 11.98 -11.05
CA ILE A 149 -8.06 11.39 -10.67
C ILE A 149 -6.97 12.45 -10.74
N ASP A 150 -6.63 13.05 -9.58
CA ASP A 150 -5.57 14.06 -9.51
C ASP A 150 -4.16 13.46 -9.44
N LYS A 151 -4.02 12.21 -8.98
CA LYS A 151 -2.75 11.52 -8.75
C LYS A 151 -2.75 10.12 -9.37
N PRO A 152 -2.64 10.00 -10.70
CA PRO A 152 -2.76 8.72 -11.41
C PRO A 152 -1.51 7.83 -11.29
N ARG A 153 -0.34 8.36 -10.93
CA ARG A 153 0.91 7.59 -10.90
C ARG A 153 1.27 7.16 -9.50
N ILE A 154 1.87 5.97 -9.38
CA ILE A 154 2.28 5.39 -8.09
C ILE A 154 3.17 6.35 -7.27
N ASN A 155 4.05 7.10 -7.93
CA ASN A 155 4.97 8.03 -7.26
C ASN A 155 4.37 9.42 -6.96
N ASP A 156 3.10 9.68 -7.27
CA ASP A 156 2.49 11.01 -7.08
C ASP A 156 2.25 11.38 -5.60
N THR A 157 2.44 10.43 -4.67
CA THR A 157 2.42 10.70 -3.21
C THR A 157 3.79 10.74 -2.57
N SER A 158 4.87 10.63 -3.35
CA SER A 158 6.24 10.80 -2.90
C SER A 158 6.63 12.28 -2.93
N ASP A 159 7.65 12.65 -2.14
CA ASP A 159 8.18 14.01 -2.17
C ASP A 159 8.80 14.32 -3.54
N PRO A 160 8.34 15.36 -4.24
CA PRO A 160 8.83 15.70 -5.56
C PRO A 160 10.30 16.16 -5.59
N SER A 161 10.87 16.55 -4.45
CA SER A 161 12.28 16.93 -4.32
C SER A 161 13.24 15.73 -4.30
N TRP A 162 12.72 14.50 -4.08
CA TRP A 162 13.57 13.32 -4.05
C TRP A 162 14.03 12.86 -5.43
N PRO A 163 15.17 12.14 -5.53
CA PRO A 163 15.57 11.46 -6.76
C PRO A 163 14.45 10.49 -7.26
N SER A 164 14.27 10.40 -8.58
CA SER A 164 13.20 9.61 -9.21
C SER A 164 13.16 8.14 -8.75
N ALA A 165 14.34 7.53 -8.53
CA ALA A 165 14.40 6.15 -8.02
C ALA A 165 13.78 6.02 -6.63
N LEU A 166 14.03 7.00 -5.74
CA LEU A 166 13.45 7.04 -4.40
C LEU A 166 11.95 7.30 -4.46
N GLN A 167 11.50 8.26 -5.29
CA GLN A 167 10.08 8.54 -5.47
C GLN A 167 9.29 7.29 -5.89
N LYS A 168 9.82 6.47 -6.80
CA LYS A 168 9.19 5.24 -7.30
C LYS A 168 9.19 4.11 -6.27
N SER A 169 10.18 4.05 -5.39
CA SER A 169 10.36 2.97 -4.41
C SER A 169 9.64 3.24 -3.08
N TRP A 170 9.53 4.51 -2.71
CA TRP A 170 8.99 4.91 -1.41
C TRP A 170 7.55 4.45 -1.12
N PRO A 171 6.60 4.43 -2.08
CA PRO A 171 5.25 3.94 -1.82
C PRO A 171 5.18 2.50 -1.30
N TYR A 172 6.09 1.63 -1.77
CA TYR A 172 6.18 0.24 -1.30
C TYR A 172 6.78 0.15 0.10
N TYR A 173 7.80 0.96 0.38
CA TYR A 173 8.42 1.03 1.71
C TYR A 173 7.42 1.48 2.77
N ILE A 174 6.70 2.58 2.52
CA ILE A 174 5.76 3.13 3.51
C ILE A 174 4.50 2.26 3.66
N MET A 175 4.10 1.51 2.63
CA MET A 175 3.08 0.48 2.75
C MET A 175 3.53 -0.63 3.70
N GLY A 176 4.75 -1.14 3.55
CA GLY A 176 5.30 -2.15 4.46
C GLY A 176 5.37 -1.67 5.91
N ALA A 177 5.81 -0.42 6.13
CA ALA A 177 5.81 0.20 7.46
C ALA A 177 4.40 0.33 8.05
N SER A 178 3.42 0.73 7.23
CA SER A 178 2.02 0.84 7.66
C SER A 178 1.40 -0.53 7.98
N GLN A 179 1.72 -1.55 7.17
CA GLN A 179 1.28 -2.93 7.41
C GLN A 179 1.85 -3.48 8.72
N MET A 180 3.16 -3.28 8.93
CA MET A 180 3.81 -3.69 10.17
C MET A 180 3.16 -3.02 11.39
N TRP A 181 2.92 -1.70 11.33
CA TRP A 181 2.27 -0.98 12.41
C TRP A 181 0.86 -1.50 12.68
N LEU A 182 0.04 -1.73 11.63
CA LEU A 182 -1.29 -2.30 11.78
C LEU A 182 -1.27 -3.71 12.37
N ASN A 183 -0.29 -4.54 11.96
CA ASN A 183 -0.11 -5.87 12.54
C ASN A 183 0.22 -5.79 14.04
N LEU A 184 1.11 -4.87 14.46
CA LEU A 184 1.41 -4.67 15.88
C LEU A 184 0.15 -4.29 16.66
N VAL A 185 -0.71 -3.44 16.12
CA VAL A 185 -2.01 -3.11 16.74
C VAL A 185 -2.88 -4.36 16.87
N THR A 186 -3.01 -5.12 15.79
CA THR A 186 -3.85 -6.33 15.74
C THR A 186 -3.40 -7.40 16.73
N GLU A 187 -2.11 -7.73 16.73
CA GLU A 187 -1.54 -8.72 17.65
C GLU A 187 -1.66 -8.28 19.11
N THR A 188 -1.35 -7.00 19.40
CA THR A 188 -1.48 -6.47 20.76
C THR A 188 -2.93 -6.55 21.24
N VAL A 189 -3.92 -6.22 20.40
CA VAL A 189 -5.34 -6.36 20.76
C VAL A 189 -5.72 -7.83 20.95
N ALA A 190 -5.21 -8.74 20.14
CA ALA A 190 -5.52 -10.17 20.24
C ALA A 190 -4.99 -10.80 21.54
N ASP A 191 -3.87 -10.30 22.06
CA ASP A 191 -3.29 -10.73 23.33
C ASP A 191 -4.03 -10.20 24.58
N MET A 192 -4.94 -9.22 24.39
CA MET A 192 -5.72 -8.68 25.50
C MET A 192 -6.96 -9.53 25.82
N PRO A 193 -7.49 -9.46 27.05
CA PRO A 193 -8.74 -10.11 27.40
C PRO A 193 -9.86 -9.66 26.46
N GLN A 194 -10.47 -10.62 25.76
CA GLN A 194 -11.54 -10.32 24.82
C GLN A 194 -12.86 -10.16 25.57
N PRO A 195 -13.59 -9.03 25.38
CA PRO A 195 -14.89 -8.83 25.99
C PRO A 195 -15.93 -9.76 25.36
N SER A 196 -16.90 -10.22 26.17
CA SER A 196 -18.02 -11.04 25.72
C SER A 196 -19.09 -10.28 24.93
N ALA A 197 -19.05 -8.97 24.94
CA ALA A 197 -19.99 -8.07 24.25
C ALA A 197 -19.28 -6.96 23.48
N ALA A 198 -19.99 -6.30 22.58
CA ALA A 198 -19.46 -5.13 21.87
C ALA A 198 -19.15 -4.00 22.85
N LEU A 199 -17.91 -3.49 22.79
CA LEU A 199 -17.44 -2.41 23.65
C LEU A 199 -18.18 -1.08 23.35
N SER A 200 -18.46 -0.32 24.41
CA SER A 200 -18.82 1.08 24.33
C SER A 200 -17.65 1.92 23.75
N LEU A 201 -17.90 3.20 23.46
CA LEU A 201 -16.83 4.08 23.00
C LEU A 201 -15.76 4.30 24.08
N ASP A 202 -16.16 4.48 25.33
CA ASP A 202 -15.26 4.68 26.46
C ASP A 202 -14.38 3.42 26.75
N GLU A 203 -14.99 2.23 26.66
CA GLU A 203 -14.24 0.98 26.79
C GLU A 203 -13.25 0.78 25.64
N ASN A 204 -13.62 1.14 24.40
CA ASN A 204 -12.71 1.17 23.29
C ASN A 204 -11.57 2.16 23.50
N GLU A 205 -11.87 3.37 23.99
CA GLU A 205 -10.87 4.37 24.31
C GLU A 205 -9.85 3.82 25.30
N GLN A 206 -10.31 3.22 26.40
CA GLN A 206 -9.42 2.65 27.41
C GLN A 206 -8.55 1.54 26.85
N LEU A 207 -9.14 0.61 26.09
CA LEU A 207 -8.42 -0.47 25.42
C LEU A 207 -7.30 0.08 24.53
N TYR A 208 -7.63 1.05 23.65
CA TYR A 208 -6.63 1.58 22.72
C TYR A 208 -5.60 2.50 23.35
N LYS A 209 -5.88 3.10 24.53
CA LYS A 209 -4.85 3.75 25.34
C LYS A 209 -3.79 2.73 25.81
N GLU A 210 -4.23 1.58 26.29
CA GLU A 210 -3.31 0.49 26.70
C GLU A 210 -2.52 -0.06 25.49
N VAL A 211 -3.20 -0.35 24.37
CA VAL A 211 -2.55 -0.79 23.12
C VAL A 211 -1.50 0.22 22.68
N ASN A 212 -1.83 1.52 22.68
CA ASN A 212 -0.88 2.56 22.29
C ASN A 212 0.34 2.61 23.23
N ALA A 213 0.14 2.45 24.52
CA ALA A 213 1.25 2.42 25.49
C ALA A 213 2.19 1.23 25.24
N ILE A 214 1.64 0.03 24.98
CA ILE A 214 2.41 -1.17 24.64
C ILE A 214 3.20 -0.97 23.35
N ILE A 215 2.57 -0.49 22.27
CA ILE A 215 3.24 -0.26 20.99
C ILE A 215 4.33 0.80 21.11
N THR A 216 4.11 1.86 21.89
CA THR A 216 5.13 2.87 22.16
C THR A 216 6.33 2.26 22.87
N SER A 217 6.10 1.44 23.89
CA SER A 217 7.17 0.72 24.60
C SER A 217 7.93 -0.26 23.70
N LEU A 218 7.23 -0.98 22.81
CA LEU A 218 7.87 -1.85 21.81
C LEU A 218 8.76 -1.04 20.85
N TRP A 219 8.31 0.12 20.41
CA TRP A 219 9.12 1.01 19.58
C TRP A 219 10.36 1.50 20.32
N GLU A 220 10.22 2.00 21.52
CA GLU A 220 11.33 2.53 22.34
C GLU A 220 12.37 1.44 22.67
N THR A 221 11.91 0.23 22.99
CA THR A 221 12.80 -0.87 23.43
C THR A 221 13.43 -1.60 22.25
N ASN A 222 12.66 -1.88 21.18
CA ASN A 222 13.06 -2.79 20.11
C ASN A 222 13.26 -2.09 18.76
N GLY A 223 12.72 -0.88 18.56
CA GLY A 223 12.67 -0.23 17.24
C GLY A 223 14.06 -0.02 16.64
N ARG A 224 15.07 0.29 17.46
CA ARG A 224 16.46 0.42 17.00
C ARG A 224 16.97 -0.87 16.36
N HIS A 225 16.77 -2.01 17.00
CA HIS A 225 17.26 -3.30 16.49
C HIS A 225 16.31 -3.88 15.44
N ALA A 226 15.01 -3.99 15.76
CA ALA A 226 14.04 -4.67 14.91
C ALA A 226 13.80 -3.96 13.55
N PHE A 227 13.87 -2.62 13.53
CA PHE A 227 13.55 -1.86 12.32
C PHE A 227 14.77 -1.15 11.75
N LEU A 228 15.42 -0.26 12.51
CA LEU A 228 16.47 0.59 11.98
C LEU A 228 17.74 -0.19 11.65
N HIS A 229 18.14 -1.16 12.47
CA HIS A 229 19.30 -1.99 12.21
C HIS A 229 19.13 -2.83 10.94
N HIS A 230 18.00 -3.54 10.82
CA HIS A 230 17.74 -4.38 9.64
C HIS A 230 17.53 -3.56 8.38
N LEU A 231 16.89 -2.39 8.47
CA LEU A 231 16.80 -1.45 7.35
C LEU A 231 18.20 -1.02 6.91
N ASN A 232 19.06 -0.62 7.86
CA ASN A 232 20.43 -0.20 7.57
C ASN A 232 21.27 -1.33 6.96
N ALA A 233 21.04 -2.58 7.33
CA ALA A 233 21.71 -3.75 6.76
C ALA A 233 21.48 -3.86 5.25
N LEU A 234 20.25 -3.57 4.76
CA LEU A 234 19.92 -3.57 3.32
C LEU A 234 20.75 -2.53 2.54
N PHE A 235 21.19 -1.45 3.19
CA PHE A 235 22.06 -0.42 2.62
C PHE A 235 23.54 -0.64 2.99
N GLY A 236 23.92 -1.86 3.41
CA GLY A 236 25.31 -2.21 3.71
C GLY A 236 25.90 -1.48 4.91
N TYR A 237 25.08 -1.17 5.91
CA TYR A 237 25.47 -0.44 7.13
C TYR A 237 26.11 0.93 6.86
N LYS A 238 25.70 1.58 5.77
CA LYS A 238 26.17 2.94 5.50
C LYS A 238 25.60 3.92 6.54
N PRO A 239 26.39 4.84 7.08
CA PRO A 239 25.91 5.79 8.06
C PRO A 239 24.87 6.74 7.46
N ILE A 240 23.82 7.02 8.23
CA ILE A 240 22.83 8.06 7.93
C ILE A 240 23.22 9.29 8.73
N ILE A 241 23.31 10.44 8.08
CA ILE A 241 23.63 11.72 8.71
C ILE A 241 22.31 12.42 9.04
N PHE A 242 22.07 12.68 10.32
CA PHE A 242 20.95 13.49 10.78
C PHE A 242 21.44 14.93 10.97
N TYR A 243 20.77 15.89 10.36
CA TYR A 243 21.00 17.31 10.58
C TYR A 243 19.94 17.83 11.55
N GLU A 244 20.34 18.24 12.75
CA GLU A 244 19.47 18.92 13.69
C GLU A 244 19.54 20.43 13.43
N LYS A 245 18.39 21.07 13.27
CA LYS A 245 18.29 22.52 13.07
C LYS A 245 18.23 23.18 14.43
N LEU A 246 19.39 23.61 14.96
CA LEU A 246 19.44 24.43 16.15
C LEU A 246 19.16 25.90 15.78
N MET A 247 18.09 26.47 16.33
CA MET A 247 17.86 27.92 16.29
C MET A 247 18.60 28.53 17.48
N LEU A 248 19.69 29.25 17.20
CA LEU A 248 20.37 30.06 18.19
C LEU A 248 19.79 31.48 18.12
N THR A 249 19.19 31.93 19.22
CA THR A 249 18.89 33.36 19.44
C THR A 249 20.08 33.99 20.12
N PHE A 250 20.63 35.05 19.49
CA PHE A 250 21.68 35.86 20.04
C PHE A 250 21.12 37.12 20.69
#